data_c3e82eff26115b5d769b9e83098db985
#
_entry.id   c3e82eff26115b5d769b9e83098db985
#
_cell.length_a   1.000
_cell.length_b   1.000
_cell.length_c   1.000
_cell.angle_alpha   90.00
_cell.angle_beta   90.00
_cell.angle_gamma   90.00
#
_symmetry.space_group_name_H-M   'P 1'
#
loop_
_entity.id
_entity.type
_entity.pdbx_description
1 polymer ?
#
loop_
_entity_poly.entity_id
_entity_poly.type
_entity_poly.pdbx_seq_one_letter_code
_entity_poly.pdbx_strand_id
1 'polypeptide(L)'
;FAAPQPGVYKASTVIFRDTAAMRERNWKHKTGYTYGLHGTPTTFLLEERLCALEGGSECLLVPSGLAAIANVSLALLRQGDEVLIPDNAYGPNKALAQGELAAFGITHQFYNPMDLGDLAARISERTRLVWLEVPGSVTMEFADLPGLVRLCQERGVLTALDNTWGAGLAFNPFDLPGGLAVDISVHALTKYPSGGGDVL
;
A
#
# COMPACT_ATOMS: atom_id res chain seq x y z
N PHE A 1 -20.98 5.89 -31.91
CA PHE A 1 -21.36 5.68 -30.52
C PHE A 1 -20.10 5.33 -29.71
N ALA A 2 -19.74 6.17 -28.77
CA ALA A 2 -18.61 5.95 -27.89
C ALA A 2 -19.14 5.46 -26.53
N ALA A 3 -18.70 4.29 -26.10
CA ALA A 3 -19.00 3.81 -24.74
C ALA A 3 -18.21 4.66 -23.72
N PRO A 4 -18.86 5.27 -22.72
CA PRO A 4 -18.17 6.14 -21.76
C PRO A 4 -17.31 5.36 -20.78
N GLN A 5 -17.55 4.07 -20.61
CA GLN A 5 -16.86 3.20 -19.67
C GLN A 5 -16.25 1.98 -20.38
N PRO A 6 -15.06 1.51 -19.95
CA PRO A 6 -14.49 0.27 -20.46
C PRO A 6 -15.35 -0.93 -20.06
N GLY A 7 -15.29 -2.00 -20.86
CA GLY A 7 -15.98 -3.26 -20.57
C GLY A 7 -15.40 -3.94 -19.31
N VAL A 8 -16.21 -4.78 -18.68
CA VAL A 8 -15.77 -5.62 -17.58
C VAL A 8 -15.36 -7.00 -18.10
N TYR A 9 -14.09 -7.35 -17.92
CA TYR A 9 -13.51 -8.63 -18.34
C TYR A 9 -13.36 -9.56 -17.14
N LYS A 10 -14.06 -10.69 -17.18
CA LYS A 10 -13.97 -11.76 -16.16
C LYS A 10 -13.40 -13.01 -16.84
N ALA A 11 -12.14 -13.29 -16.61
CA ALA A 11 -11.47 -14.46 -17.17
C ALA A 11 -10.33 -14.91 -16.28
N SER A 12 -10.06 -16.20 -16.24
CA SER A 12 -8.84 -16.77 -15.64
C SER A 12 -7.88 -17.26 -16.73
N THR A 13 -8.40 -17.86 -17.79
CA THR A 13 -7.59 -18.45 -18.86
C THR A 13 -7.28 -17.40 -19.94
N VAL A 14 -6.03 -17.34 -20.34
CA VAL A 14 -5.56 -16.56 -21.50
C VAL A 14 -5.20 -17.51 -22.63
N ILE A 15 -5.70 -17.23 -23.83
CA ILE A 15 -5.40 -17.99 -25.04
C ILE A 15 -4.27 -17.27 -25.78
N PHE A 16 -3.17 -17.97 -26.01
CA PHE A 16 -2.03 -17.44 -26.74
C PHE A 16 -2.16 -17.79 -28.22
N ARG A 17 -1.63 -16.95 -29.10
CA ARG A 17 -1.61 -17.16 -30.53
C ARG A 17 -0.95 -18.50 -30.92
N ASP A 18 0.14 -18.84 -30.24
CA ASP A 18 0.92 -20.05 -30.45
C ASP A 18 1.75 -20.41 -29.18
N THR A 19 2.43 -21.54 -29.21
CA THR A 19 3.24 -22.01 -28.10
C THR A 19 4.51 -21.17 -27.87
N ALA A 20 5.02 -20.47 -28.88
CA ALA A 20 6.15 -19.56 -28.72
C ALA A 20 5.72 -18.35 -27.87
N ALA A 21 4.62 -17.71 -28.23
CA ALA A 21 4.05 -16.60 -27.46
C ALA A 21 3.73 -16.99 -26.02
N MET A 22 3.26 -18.23 -25.79
CA MET A 22 3.04 -18.74 -24.43
C MET A 22 4.33 -18.88 -23.64
N ARG A 23 5.44 -19.32 -24.26
CA ARG A 23 6.74 -19.47 -23.58
C ARG A 23 7.39 -18.12 -23.27
N GLU A 24 7.20 -17.13 -24.12
CA GLU A 24 7.75 -15.77 -23.98
C GLU A 24 6.95 -14.89 -23.00
N ARG A 25 5.81 -15.39 -22.46
CA ARG A 25 4.97 -14.61 -21.55
C ARG A 25 5.75 -14.09 -20.35
N ASN A 26 5.50 -12.84 -19.99
CA ASN A 26 6.06 -12.22 -18.80
C ASN A 26 4.93 -11.63 -17.95
N TRP A 27 4.73 -12.18 -16.76
CA TRP A 27 3.67 -11.73 -15.84
C TRP A 27 4.10 -10.52 -14.99
N LYS A 28 5.40 -10.21 -14.93
CA LYS A 28 5.93 -9.10 -14.13
C LYS A 28 5.71 -7.74 -14.79
N HIS A 29 5.59 -7.72 -16.09
CA HIS A 29 5.32 -6.50 -16.85
C HIS A 29 3.89 -6.55 -17.39
N LYS A 30 3.10 -5.54 -17.12
CA LYS A 30 1.69 -5.41 -17.53
C LYS A 30 1.53 -5.09 -19.03
N THR A 31 2.45 -5.58 -19.88
CA THR A 31 2.44 -5.37 -21.34
C THR A 31 1.55 -6.36 -22.08
N GLY A 32 1.03 -7.35 -21.38
CA GLY A 32 0.14 -8.37 -21.95
C GLY A 32 -0.53 -9.19 -20.87
N TYR A 33 -1.46 -10.03 -21.28
CA TYR A 33 -2.23 -10.89 -20.39
C TYR A 33 -1.61 -12.29 -20.37
N THR A 34 -1.39 -12.84 -19.20
CA THR A 34 -0.72 -14.15 -19.01
C THR A 34 -1.61 -15.15 -18.27
N TYR A 35 -2.39 -14.67 -17.33
CA TYR A 35 -3.34 -15.43 -16.54
C TYR A 35 -4.25 -14.45 -15.79
N GLY A 36 -5.54 -14.75 -15.67
CA GLY A 36 -6.50 -13.82 -15.06
C GLY A 36 -6.19 -13.44 -13.61
N LEU A 37 -5.49 -14.31 -12.86
CA LEU A 37 -5.01 -13.98 -11.52
C LEU A 37 -3.93 -12.87 -11.53
N HIS A 38 -3.10 -12.83 -12.55
CA HIS A 38 -2.08 -11.78 -12.70
C HIS A 38 -2.68 -10.46 -13.17
N GLY A 39 -3.85 -10.50 -13.80
CA GLY A 39 -4.62 -9.34 -14.21
C GLY A 39 -5.41 -9.56 -15.50
N THR A 40 -6.46 -8.77 -15.62
CA THR A 40 -7.34 -8.67 -16.78
C THR A 40 -7.30 -7.23 -17.29
N PRO A 41 -7.87 -6.93 -18.49
CA PRO A 41 -8.02 -5.52 -18.91
C PRO A 41 -8.69 -4.62 -17.87
N THR A 42 -9.66 -5.17 -17.12
CA THR A 42 -10.37 -4.41 -16.08
C THR A 42 -9.47 -4.08 -14.89
N THR A 43 -8.73 -5.07 -14.38
CA THR A 43 -7.85 -4.87 -13.23
C THR A 43 -6.66 -3.97 -13.59
N PHE A 44 -6.03 -4.17 -14.74
CA PHE A 44 -4.92 -3.34 -15.18
C PHE A 44 -5.32 -1.88 -15.39
N LEU A 45 -6.51 -1.63 -15.97
CA LEU A 45 -7.03 -0.28 -16.11
C LEU A 45 -7.32 0.39 -14.76
N LEU A 46 -7.85 -0.37 -13.78
CA LEU A 46 -8.08 0.17 -12.43
C LEU A 46 -6.74 0.47 -11.74
N GLU A 47 -5.76 -0.42 -11.82
CA GLU A 47 -4.42 -0.19 -11.29
C GLU A 47 -3.76 1.04 -11.90
N GLU A 48 -3.86 1.22 -13.23
CA GLU A 48 -3.34 2.40 -13.93
C GLU A 48 -4.00 3.69 -13.43
N ARG A 49 -5.33 3.70 -13.27
CA ARG A 49 -6.06 4.87 -12.78
C ARG A 49 -5.73 5.21 -11.33
N LEU A 50 -5.62 4.21 -10.46
CA LEU A 50 -5.22 4.41 -9.06
C LEU A 50 -3.78 4.90 -8.96
N CYS A 51 -2.89 4.33 -9.77
CA CYS A 51 -1.50 4.77 -9.85
C CYS A 51 -1.40 6.24 -10.26
N ALA A 52 -2.14 6.64 -11.29
CA ALA A 52 -2.19 8.05 -11.75
C ALA A 52 -2.82 8.98 -10.70
N LEU A 53 -3.85 8.54 -9.98
CA LEU A 53 -4.53 9.31 -8.94
C LEU A 53 -3.60 9.59 -7.75
N GLU A 54 -2.84 8.58 -7.31
CA GLU A 54 -1.89 8.67 -6.20
C GLU A 54 -0.56 9.31 -6.60
N GLY A 55 -0.24 9.37 -7.89
CA GLY A 55 1.08 9.82 -8.38
C GLY A 55 2.16 8.74 -8.26
N GLY A 56 1.78 7.48 -8.10
CA GLY A 56 2.71 6.37 -7.99
C GLY A 56 3.28 5.92 -9.34
N SER A 57 4.29 5.06 -9.32
CA SER A 57 4.87 4.44 -10.52
C SER A 57 4.24 3.08 -10.86
N GLU A 58 3.79 2.35 -9.85
CA GLU A 58 3.17 1.03 -9.99
C GLU A 58 2.02 0.87 -8.98
N CYS A 59 1.01 0.08 -9.36
CA CYS A 59 -0.11 -0.26 -8.50
C CYS A 59 -0.39 -1.76 -8.59
N LEU A 60 -0.79 -2.37 -7.47
CA LEU A 60 -1.22 -3.76 -7.38
C LEU A 60 -2.54 -3.84 -6.62
N LEU A 61 -3.55 -4.43 -7.25
CA LEU A 61 -4.81 -4.75 -6.59
C LEU A 61 -4.69 -6.04 -5.77
N VAL A 62 -5.24 -6.00 -4.57
CA VAL A 62 -5.30 -7.13 -3.64
C VAL A 62 -6.72 -7.23 -3.06
N PRO A 63 -7.11 -8.38 -2.46
CA PRO A 63 -8.50 -8.63 -2.10
C PRO A 63 -9.13 -7.68 -1.06
N SER A 64 -8.33 -6.96 -0.27
CA SER A 64 -8.84 -6.02 0.74
C SER A 64 -7.76 -5.05 1.20
N GLY A 65 -8.16 -3.97 1.91
CA GLY A 65 -7.21 -3.05 2.54
C GLY A 65 -6.29 -3.75 3.55
N LEU A 66 -6.82 -4.66 4.38
CA LEU A 66 -5.99 -5.45 5.29
C LEU A 66 -5.03 -6.38 4.52
N ALA A 67 -5.46 -6.95 3.40
CA ALA A 67 -4.57 -7.74 2.54
C ALA A 67 -3.44 -6.87 1.94
N ALA A 68 -3.70 -5.60 1.62
CA ALA A 68 -2.66 -4.67 1.18
C ALA A 68 -1.62 -4.46 2.28
N ILE A 69 -2.05 -4.18 3.50
CA ILE A 69 -1.17 -4.01 4.67
C ILE A 69 -0.35 -5.28 4.93
N ALA A 70 -1.00 -6.45 4.92
CA ALA A 70 -0.33 -7.73 5.15
C ALA A 70 0.70 -8.03 4.05
N ASN A 71 0.36 -7.82 2.78
CA ASN A 71 1.28 -8.05 1.66
C ASN A 71 2.51 -7.14 1.74
N VAL A 72 2.34 -5.86 2.05
CA VAL A 72 3.46 -4.92 2.24
C VAL A 72 4.37 -5.41 3.38
N SER A 73 3.80 -5.71 4.53
CA SER A 73 4.56 -6.17 5.70
C SER A 73 5.31 -7.46 5.41
N LEU A 74 4.65 -8.48 4.83
CA LEU A 74 5.26 -9.78 4.53
C LEU A 74 6.27 -9.73 3.37
N ALA A 75 6.11 -8.80 2.43
CA ALA A 75 7.06 -8.62 1.34
C ALA A 75 8.39 -8.01 1.82
N LEU A 76 8.33 -7.07 2.76
CA LEU A 76 9.46 -6.26 3.18
C LEU A 76 10.16 -6.77 4.45
N LEU A 77 9.42 -7.44 5.35
CA LEU A 77 9.94 -7.84 6.65
C LEU A 77 10.37 -9.32 6.66
N ARG A 78 11.38 -9.61 7.46
CA ARG A 78 11.92 -10.95 7.70
C ARG A 78 12.01 -11.21 9.20
N GLN A 79 12.20 -12.45 9.59
CA GLN A 79 12.46 -12.83 10.98
C GLN A 79 13.62 -11.99 11.56
N GLY A 80 13.41 -11.38 12.71
CA GLY A 80 14.36 -10.52 13.39
C GLY A 80 14.22 -9.03 13.04
N ASP A 81 13.49 -8.67 11.99
CA ASP A 81 13.17 -7.28 11.67
C ASP A 81 12.14 -6.69 12.64
N GLU A 82 12.06 -5.37 12.63
CA GLU A 82 11.10 -4.59 13.41
C GLU A 82 10.28 -3.67 12.52
N VAL A 83 8.97 -3.58 12.84
CA VAL A 83 8.04 -2.63 12.25
C VAL A 83 7.52 -1.66 13.31
N LEU A 84 7.47 -0.38 12.97
CA LEU A 84 6.84 0.64 13.82
C LEU A 84 5.49 1.02 13.25
N ILE A 85 4.48 1.17 14.11
CA ILE A 85 3.09 1.42 13.73
C ILE A 85 2.56 2.55 14.61
N PRO A 86 1.85 3.56 14.07
CA PRO A 86 1.29 4.60 14.91
C PRO A 86 0.24 4.02 15.87
N ASP A 87 0.20 4.51 17.08
CA ASP A 87 -0.71 4.01 18.12
C ASP A 87 -2.19 4.29 17.79
N ASN A 88 -2.46 5.30 16.97
CA ASN A 88 -3.77 5.64 16.43
C ASN A 88 -4.08 5.01 15.06
N ALA A 89 -3.26 4.04 14.59
CA ALA A 89 -3.48 3.34 13.33
C ALA A 89 -4.72 2.44 13.34
N TYR A 90 -5.16 2.08 12.14
CA TYR A 90 -6.21 1.09 11.91
C TYR A 90 -6.00 -0.17 12.74
N GLY A 91 -6.99 -0.50 13.59
CA GLY A 91 -6.89 -1.58 14.57
C GLY A 91 -6.39 -2.91 14.03
N PRO A 92 -6.89 -3.41 12.88
CA PRO A 92 -6.41 -4.64 12.27
C PRO A 92 -4.94 -4.63 11.84
N ASN A 93 -4.33 -3.48 11.51
CA ASN A 93 -2.88 -3.39 11.28
C ASN A 93 -2.11 -3.67 12.56
N LYS A 94 -2.55 -3.11 13.68
CA LYS A 94 -1.96 -3.38 15.01
C LYS A 94 -2.12 -4.84 15.40
N ALA A 95 -3.31 -5.42 15.17
CA ALA A 95 -3.58 -6.83 15.47
C ALA A 95 -2.70 -7.76 14.62
N LEU A 96 -2.52 -7.47 13.33
CA LEU A 96 -1.61 -8.21 12.43
C LEU A 96 -0.18 -8.23 12.98
N ALA A 97 0.32 -7.10 13.47
CA ALA A 97 1.66 -7.02 14.04
C ALA A 97 1.80 -7.81 15.34
N GLN A 98 0.78 -7.76 16.21
CA GLN A 98 0.75 -8.48 17.49
C GLN A 98 0.54 -10.00 17.33
N GLY A 99 -0.12 -10.42 16.25
CA GLY A 99 -0.44 -11.81 15.96
C GLY A 99 0.50 -12.44 14.92
N GLU A 100 0.10 -12.34 13.67
CA GLU A 100 0.73 -13.08 12.56
C GLU A 100 2.19 -12.68 12.34
N LEU A 101 2.53 -11.39 12.36
CA LEU A 101 3.92 -10.97 12.17
C LEU A 101 4.80 -11.41 13.36
N ALA A 102 4.28 -11.33 14.58
CA ALA A 102 4.99 -11.82 15.76
C ALA A 102 5.24 -13.33 15.69
N ALA A 103 4.29 -14.11 15.17
CA ALA A 103 4.45 -15.56 14.95
C ALA A 103 5.55 -15.89 13.92
N PHE A 104 5.83 -14.98 12.97
CA PHE A 104 6.95 -15.07 12.03
C PHE A 104 8.27 -14.51 12.58
N GLY A 105 8.30 -14.13 13.87
CA GLY A 105 9.50 -13.58 14.50
C GLY A 105 9.83 -12.15 14.10
N ILE A 106 8.85 -11.39 13.60
CA ILE A 106 8.94 -9.96 13.32
C ILE A 106 8.48 -9.22 14.58
N THR A 107 9.29 -8.31 15.08
CA THR A 107 8.97 -7.49 16.26
C THR A 107 8.24 -6.22 15.85
N HIS A 108 7.48 -5.64 16.78
CA HIS A 108 6.80 -4.38 16.55
C HIS A 108 6.87 -3.47 17.77
N GLN A 109 6.72 -2.16 17.53
CA GLN A 109 6.45 -1.17 18.55
C GLN A 109 5.38 -0.21 18.04
N PHE A 110 4.58 0.32 18.97
CA PHE A 110 3.68 1.44 18.68
C PHE A 110 4.36 2.75 19.03
N TYR A 111 4.18 3.77 18.20
CA TYR A 111 4.71 5.10 18.44
C TYR A 111 3.60 6.15 18.41
N ASN A 112 3.80 7.26 19.12
CA ASN A 112 2.92 8.42 19.06
C ASN A 112 3.19 9.22 17.77
N PRO A 113 2.29 9.23 16.76
CA PRO A 113 2.54 9.94 15.50
C PRO A 113 2.55 11.47 15.65
N MET A 114 2.03 11.98 16.75
CA MET A 114 2.01 13.42 17.04
C MET A 114 3.34 13.93 17.64
N ASP A 115 4.29 13.01 17.91
CA ASP A 115 5.60 13.31 18.48
C ASP A 115 6.73 12.68 17.65
N LEU A 116 7.40 13.51 16.81
CA LEU A 116 8.56 13.08 16.03
C LEU A 116 9.69 12.53 16.91
N GLY A 117 9.83 13.04 18.13
CA GLY A 117 10.85 12.57 19.08
C GLY A 117 10.59 11.15 19.55
N ASP A 118 9.33 10.77 19.76
CA ASP A 118 8.96 9.40 20.11
C ASP A 118 9.29 8.42 18.99
N LEU A 119 8.96 8.76 17.72
CA LEU A 119 9.35 7.93 16.57
C LEU A 119 10.88 7.83 16.47
N ALA A 120 11.60 8.96 16.59
CA ALA A 120 13.06 8.99 16.49
C ALA A 120 13.74 8.10 17.52
N ALA A 121 13.20 8.06 18.75
CA ALA A 121 13.72 7.25 19.85
C ALA A 121 13.46 5.74 19.69
N ARG A 122 12.43 5.36 18.91
CA ARG A 122 12.06 3.95 18.68
C ARG A 122 12.75 3.33 17.46
N ILE A 123 13.16 4.13 16.48
CA ILE A 123 13.90 3.61 15.33
C ILE A 123 15.21 2.98 15.80
N SER A 124 15.37 1.69 15.51
CA SER A 124 16.54 0.87 15.84
C SER A 124 17.22 0.33 14.58
N GLU A 125 18.36 -0.33 14.74
CA GLU A 125 19.03 -1.02 13.62
C GLU A 125 18.19 -2.15 13.00
N ARG A 126 17.17 -2.65 13.73
CA ARG A 126 16.25 -3.68 13.26
C ARG A 126 15.03 -3.11 12.56
N THR A 127 14.74 -1.83 12.71
CA THR A 127 13.58 -1.19 12.10
C THR A 127 13.74 -1.16 10.57
N ARG A 128 12.81 -1.81 9.84
CA ARG A 128 12.81 -1.86 8.39
C ARG A 128 11.66 -1.11 7.77
N LEU A 129 10.56 -1.00 8.50
CA LEU A 129 9.32 -0.41 8.00
C LEU A 129 8.68 0.43 9.10
N VAL A 130 8.25 1.62 8.72
CA VAL A 130 7.38 2.49 9.52
C VAL A 130 6.06 2.64 8.78
N TRP A 131 4.98 2.17 9.41
CA TRP A 131 3.64 2.49 8.97
C TRP A 131 3.29 3.92 9.36
N LEU A 132 2.59 4.61 8.46
CA LEU A 132 2.05 5.96 8.63
C LEU A 132 0.54 5.90 8.37
N GLU A 133 -0.24 6.73 9.05
CA GLU A 133 -1.67 6.91 8.78
C GLU A 133 -2.06 8.32 9.16
N VAL A 134 -2.46 9.14 8.18
CA VAL A 134 -2.79 10.56 8.40
C VAL A 134 -4.02 10.92 7.55
N PRO A 135 -5.14 11.34 8.19
CA PRO A 135 -5.34 11.36 9.65
C PRO A 135 -5.40 9.95 10.25
N GLY A 136 -5.14 9.87 11.55
CA GLY A 136 -5.19 8.62 12.30
C GLY A 136 -6.60 8.03 12.35
N SER A 137 -6.70 6.70 12.34
CA SER A 137 -7.97 5.97 12.45
C SER A 137 -8.71 6.34 13.73
N VAL A 138 -10.00 6.58 13.62
CA VAL A 138 -10.91 6.92 14.73
C VAL A 138 -10.62 8.28 15.39
N THR A 139 -9.36 8.56 15.74
CA THR A 139 -8.97 9.80 16.43
C THR A 139 -8.99 11.02 15.52
N MET A 140 -8.81 10.82 14.22
CA MET A 140 -8.71 11.86 13.20
C MET A 140 -7.63 12.91 13.51
N GLU A 141 -6.57 12.52 14.20
CA GLU A 141 -5.40 13.34 14.47
C GLU A 141 -4.55 13.50 13.20
N PHE A 142 -4.07 14.71 12.95
CA PHE A 142 -3.24 15.05 11.80
C PHE A 142 -1.78 15.19 12.23
N ALA A 143 -1.01 14.13 12.05
CA ALA A 143 0.43 14.14 12.30
C ALA A 143 1.18 14.95 11.24
N ASP A 144 2.41 15.38 11.56
CA ASP A 144 3.34 16.00 10.60
C ASP A 144 3.90 14.93 9.64
N LEU A 145 3.09 14.57 8.62
CA LEU A 145 3.48 13.56 7.63
C LEU A 145 4.82 13.86 6.96
N PRO A 146 5.11 15.09 6.47
CA PRO A 146 6.42 15.43 5.92
C PRO A 146 7.57 15.23 6.92
N GLY A 147 7.36 15.59 8.17
CA GLY A 147 8.35 15.38 9.24
C GLY A 147 8.63 13.91 9.52
N LEU A 148 7.58 13.09 9.60
CA LEU A 148 7.70 11.62 9.78
C LEU A 148 8.45 10.97 8.61
N VAL A 149 8.09 11.33 7.36
CA VAL A 149 8.75 10.81 6.16
C VAL A 149 10.22 11.22 6.12
N ARG A 150 10.53 12.50 6.37
CA ARG A 150 11.91 12.98 6.41
C ARG A 150 12.75 12.22 7.43
N LEU A 151 12.25 12.05 8.63
CA LEU A 151 12.93 11.30 9.70
C LEU A 151 13.25 9.88 9.27
N CYS A 152 12.28 9.17 8.65
CA CYS A 152 12.49 7.81 8.15
C CYS A 152 13.54 7.77 7.03
N GLN A 153 13.49 8.70 6.08
CA GLN A 153 14.48 8.79 5.00
C GLN A 153 15.90 9.06 5.53
N GLU A 154 16.07 9.97 6.49
CA GLU A 154 17.35 10.24 7.16
C GLU A 154 17.92 9.01 7.88
N ARG A 155 17.06 8.12 8.34
CA ARG A 155 17.42 6.87 9.03
C ARG A 155 17.51 5.66 8.06
N GLY A 156 17.21 5.83 6.78
CA GLY A 156 17.21 4.75 5.79
C GLY A 156 16.15 3.67 6.04
N VAL A 157 15.01 4.05 6.63
CA VAL A 157 13.88 3.15 6.94
C VAL A 157 12.75 3.41 5.96
N LEU A 158 12.16 2.32 5.43
CA LEU A 158 11.05 2.40 4.49
C LEU A 158 9.76 2.88 5.17
N THR A 159 8.96 3.61 4.41
CA THR A 159 7.65 4.13 4.83
C THR A 159 6.52 3.51 4.05
N ALA A 160 5.46 3.09 4.73
CA ALA A 160 4.20 2.70 4.12
C ALA A 160 3.06 3.53 4.72
N LEU A 161 2.33 4.23 3.88
CA LEU A 161 1.20 5.08 4.28
C LEU A 161 -0.12 4.36 4.00
N ASP A 162 -0.94 4.19 5.01
CA ASP A 162 -2.36 3.94 4.80
C ASP A 162 -3.03 5.26 4.42
N ASN A 163 -3.23 5.46 3.12
CA ASN A 163 -3.83 6.67 2.54
C ASN A 163 -5.32 6.51 2.27
N THR A 164 -5.99 5.61 2.97
CA THR A 164 -7.43 5.37 2.81
C THR A 164 -8.25 6.64 3.01
N TRP A 165 -7.86 7.49 3.96
CA TRP A 165 -8.52 8.77 4.22
C TRP A 165 -8.17 9.86 3.19
N GLY A 166 -6.94 9.90 2.72
CA GLY A 166 -6.49 10.84 1.70
C GLY A 166 -7.02 10.50 0.32
N ALA A 167 -7.20 9.20 0.04
CA ALA A 167 -7.81 8.63 -1.17
C ALA A 167 -7.18 9.11 -2.49
N GLY A 168 -5.93 9.60 -2.48
CA GLY A 168 -5.30 10.23 -3.64
C GLY A 168 -5.88 11.59 -4.04
N LEU A 169 -6.81 12.12 -3.24
CA LEU A 169 -7.50 13.39 -3.52
C LEU A 169 -7.04 14.52 -2.60
N ALA A 170 -6.76 14.21 -1.32
CA ALA A 170 -6.39 15.23 -0.34
C ALA A 170 -4.96 15.73 -0.56
N PHE A 171 -4.05 14.85 -0.95
CA PHE A 171 -2.64 15.13 -1.25
C PHE A 171 -2.03 13.99 -2.05
N ASN A 172 -0.88 14.26 -2.70
CA ASN A 172 -0.10 13.24 -3.39
C ASN A 172 0.95 12.68 -2.41
N PRO A 173 0.88 11.41 -2.01
CA PRO A 173 1.83 10.82 -1.06
C PRO A 173 3.25 10.64 -1.62
N PHE A 174 3.40 10.66 -2.95
CA PHE A 174 4.67 10.55 -3.64
C PHE A 174 5.26 11.90 -4.07
N ASP A 175 4.58 13.02 -3.72
CA ASP A 175 5.05 14.40 -3.97
C ASP A 175 4.64 15.30 -2.79
N LEU A 176 5.24 15.04 -1.63
CA LEU A 176 5.01 15.81 -0.42
C LEU A 176 5.88 17.08 -0.40
N PRO A 177 5.51 18.10 0.39
CA PRO A 177 6.30 19.31 0.54
C PRO A 177 7.77 19.04 0.86
N GLY A 178 8.66 19.74 0.15
CA GLY A 178 10.12 19.59 0.32
C GLY A 178 10.73 18.44 -0.50
N GLY A 179 10.03 17.95 -1.52
CA GLY A 179 10.50 16.87 -2.38
C GLY A 179 10.53 15.51 -1.68
N LEU A 180 9.70 15.36 -0.66
CA LEU A 180 9.56 14.11 0.10
C LEU A 180 8.53 13.19 -0.55
N ALA A 181 8.68 11.90 -0.37
CA ALA A 181 7.74 10.88 -0.83
C ALA A 181 7.72 9.72 0.15
N VAL A 182 6.57 9.08 0.32
CA VAL A 182 6.51 7.75 0.94
C VAL A 182 7.00 6.69 -0.07
N ASP A 183 7.46 5.55 0.44
CA ASP A 183 7.88 4.46 -0.45
C ASP A 183 6.68 3.68 -0.97
N ILE A 184 5.64 3.51 -0.15
CA ILE A 184 4.43 2.74 -0.47
C ILE A 184 3.20 3.47 0.05
N SER A 185 2.13 3.50 -0.77
CA SER A 185 0.79 3.92 -0.36
C SER A 185 -0.19 2.75 -0.48
N VAL A 186 -1.05 2.56 0.51
CA VAL A 186 -2.13 1.58 0.47
C VAL A 186 -3.49 2.23 0.68
N HIS A 187 -4.52 1.65 0.06
CA HIS A 187 -5.91 2.09 0.17
C HIS A 187 -6.85 0.93 0.44
N ALA A 188 -7.84 1.14 1.29
CA ALA A 188 -9.04 0.33 1.31
C ALA A 188 -10.05 0.90 0.29
N LEU A 189 -10.13 0.30 -0.90
CA LEU A 189 -11.02 0.77 -1.97
C LEU A 189 -12.51 0.68 -1.62
N THR A 190 -12.87 -0.06 -0.55
CA THR A 190 -14.21 -0.09 0.05
C THR A 190 -14.68 1.27 0.59
N LYS A 191 -13.78 2.23 0.73
CA LYS A 191 -14.09 3.56 1.26
C LYS A 191 -14.44 4.50 0.10
N TYR A 192 -13.74 5.61 -0.03
CA TYR A 192 -14.08 6.67 -1.00
C TYR A 192 -14.06 6.21 -2.48
N PRO A 193 -13.10 5.39 -2.95
CA PRO A 193 -13.08 4.99 -4.36
C PRO A 193 -14.32 4.21 -4.80
N SER A 194 -14.95 3.40 -3.92
CA SER A 194 -16.18 2.69 -4.26
C SER A 194 -17.43 3.59 -4.27
N GLY A 195 -17.40 4.71 -3.59
CA GLY A 195 -18.55 5.58 -3.41
C GLY A 195 -19.69 4.98 -2.57
N GLY A 196 -19.46 3.79 -1.99
CA GLY A 196 -20.42 3.04 -1.17
C GLY A 196 -19.72 1.92 -0.43
N GLY A 197 -20.42 1.04 0.24
CA GLY A 197 -19.87 -0.07 1.00
C GLY A 197 -20.00 -1.44 0.30
N ASP A 198 -20.10 -1.48 -1.01
CA ASP A 198 -20.43 -2.66 -1.81
C ASP A 198 -19.23 -3.26 -2.57
N VAL A 199 -18.03 -2.73 -2.35
CA VAL A 199 -16.77 -3.21 -2.93
C VAL A 199 -15.81 -3.63 -1.81
N LEU A 200 -15.13 -4.74 -2.01
CA LEU A 200 -14.05 -5.23 -1.14
C LEU A 200 -12.71 -5.13 -1.83
#